data_e004e9aadf8a3aa52797abc9200a4cd2
#
_entry.id   e004e9aadf8a3aa52797abc9200a4cd2
#
_cell.length_a   1.000
_cell.length_b   1.000
_cell.length_c   1.000
_cell.angle_alpha   90.00
_cell.angle_beta   90.00
_cell.angle_gamma   90.00
#
_symmetry.space_group_name_H-M   'P 1'
#
loop_
_entity.id
_entity.type
_entity.pdbx_description
1 polymer ?
#
loop_
_entity_poly.entity_id
_entity_poly.type
_entity_poly.pdbx_seq_one_letter_code
_entity_poly.pdbx_strand_id
1 'polypeptide(L)'
;HAAQMVDVRMWPAEEYTRVTLEHDEPIKFKYFLVRSPMPYRLVVDIEGLKLTAKLQKMISDVSPKDPYIQAVRIGQFTPTVVRLVMDLKSEVRPEVFSLKPVANYKYRLIFDIYPVQSEDPIAGVIAGLNNKGQQKDPLGDLIAQNRQSAKQNESSKETKTEPQKPAQTA
;
A
#
# COMPACT_ATOMS: atom_id res chain seq x y z
N HIS A 1 -23.76 -3.31 14.21
CA HIS A 1 -22.78 -4.31 14.54
C HIS A 1 -21.42 -3.93 13.98
N ALA A 2 -20.45 -3.82 14.80
CA ALA A 2 -19.13 -3.40 14.37
C ALA A 2 -18.31 -4.59 13.94
N ALA A 3 -17.52 -4.40 12.92
CA ALA A 3 -16.63 -5.45 12.46
C ALA A 3 -15.49 -5.63 13.46
N GLN A 4 -14.98 -6.82 13.53
CA GLN A 4 -13.84 -7.06 14.38
C GLN A 4 -12.73 -7.65 13.58
N MET A 5 -11.51 -7.23 13.91
CA MET A 5 -10.34 -7.75 13.23
C MET A 5 -10.08 -9.14 13.77
N VAL A 6 -9.86 -10.07 12.86
CA VAL A 6 -9.60 -11.43 13.24
C VAL A 6 -8.10 -11.69 13.26
N ASP A 7 -7.38 -11.10 12.34
CA ASP A 7 -5.94 -11.35 12.26
C ASP A 7 -5.24 -10.26 11.48
N VAL A 8 -4.00 -10.01 11.80
CA VAL A 8 -3.20 -9.04 11.10
C VAL A 8 -1.90 -9.73 10.77
N ARG A 9 -1.55 -9.80 9.51
CA ARG A 9 -0.34 -10.48 9.10
C ARG A 9 0.50 -9.58 8.23
N MET A 10 1.78 -9.69 8.35
CA MET A 10 2.69 -8.93 7.52
C MET A 10 3.68 -9.92 6.95
N TRP A 11 3.75 -10.01 5.64
CA TRP A 11 4.59 -10.98 5.00
C TRP A 11 5.54 -10.31 4.03
N PRO A 12 6.81 -10.27 4.31
CA PRO A 12 7.76 -9.67 3.41
C PRO A 12 8.07 -10.64 2.27
N ALA A 13 7.64 -10.29 1.08
CA ALA A 13 7.96 -11.08 -0.09
C ALA A 13 9.23 -10.51 -0.67
N GLU A 14 9.66 -11.08 -1.77
CA GLU A 14 10.88 -10.60 -2.34
C GLU A 14 10.84 -9.20 -2.85
N GLU A 15 9.84 -8.80 -3.49
CA GLU A 15 9.79 -7.47 -4.02
C GLU A 15 8.76 -6.55 -3.39
N TYR A 16 8.09 -6.97 -2.37
CA TYR A 16 7.10 -6.15 -1.73
C TYR A 16 6.73 -6.76 -0.39
N THR A 17 6.02 -6.03 0.42
CA THR A 17 5.54 -6.57 1.69
C THR A 17 4.03 -6.60 1.61
N ARG A 18 3.44 -7.71 1.97
CA ARG A 18 2.00 -7.84 1.97
C ARG A 18 1.47 -7.70 3.39
N VAL A 19 0.54 -6.79 3.59
CA VAL A 19 -0.10 -6.63 4.88
C VAL A 19 -1.53 -7.09 4.68
N THR A 20 -1.98 -8.05 5.48
CA THR A 20 -3.32 -8.58 5.37
C THR A 20 -4.08 -8.30 6.65
N LEU A 21 -5.24 -7.70 6.50
CA LEU A 21 -6.11 -7.45 7.62
C LEU A 21 -7.33 -8.34 7.41
N GLU A 22 -7.49 -9.34 8.25
CA GLU A 22 -8.61 -10.26 8.12
C GLU A 22 -9.68 -9.85 9.12
N HIS A 23 -10.91 -9.72 8.70
CA HIS A 23 -11.97 -9.23 9.55
C HIS A 23 -13.26 -10.01 9.31
N ASP A 24 -14.15 -9.97 10.27
CA ASP A 24 -15.31 -10.84 10.24
C ASP A 24 -16.49 -10.29 9.44
N GLU A 25 -16.53 -8.99 9.20
CA GLU A 25 -17.60 -8.38 8.50
C GLU A 25 -17.07 -7.41 7.46
N PRO A 26 -17.84 -7.06 6.47
CA PRO A 26 -17.36 -6.09 5.50
C PRO A 26 -17.01 -4.76 6.19
N ILE A 27 -16.05 -4.05 5.67
CA ILE A 27 -15.68 -2.75 6.21
C ILE A 27 -15.56 -1.76 5.07
N LYS A 28 -15.57 -0.49 5.43
CA LYS A 28 -15.34 0.54 4.46
C LYS A 28 -14.02 1.14 4.83
N PHE A 29 -13.22 1.48 3.86
CA PHE A 29 -11.91 2.01 4.16
C PHE A 29 -11.46 2.98 3.09
N LYS A 30 -10.47 3.77 3.42
CA LYS A 30 -9.82 4.60 2.45
C LYS A 30 -8.39 4.70 2.91
N TYR A 31 -7.47 5.01 2.04
CA TYR A 31 -6.08 5.10 2.40
C TYR A 31 -5.41 6.23 1.65
N PHE A 32 -4.34 6.73 2.17
CA PHE A 32 -3.59 7.77 1.50
C PHE A 32 -2.16 7.77 2.00
N LEU A 33 -1.28 8.32 1.21
CA LEU A 33 0.13 8.41 1.58
C LEU A 33 0.44 9.80 2.06
N VAL A 34 1.25 9.91 3.11
CA VAL A 34 1.68 11.18 3.62
C VAL A 34 3.16 11.25 3.34
N ARG A 35 3.57 12.19 2.50
CA ARG A 35 4.96 12.27 2.14
C ARG A 35 5.74 13.32 2.89
N SER A 36 5.09 14.19 3.58
CA SER A 36 5.78 15.25 4.28
C SER A 36 4.96 15.68 5.48
N PRO A 37 5.58 15.88 6.63
CA PRO A 37 7.01 15.70 6.83
C PRO A 37 7.37 14.23 6.97
N MET A 38 8.62 13.95 6.91
CA MET A 38 9.06 12.57 7.05
C MET A 38 8.74 12.07 8.44
N PRO A 39 8.53 10.79 8.60
CA PRO A 39 8.75 9.77 7.59
C PRO A 39 7.54 9.63 6.70
N TYR A 40 7.71 8.94 5.59
CA TYR A 40 6.59 8.66 4.74
C TYR A 40 5.65 7.77 5.53
N ARG A 41 4.36 7.92 5.31
CA ARG A 41 3.41 7.09 6.04
C ARG A 41 2.28 6.67 5.14
N LEU A 42 1.77 5.48 5.35
CA LEU A 42 0.58 5.01 4.67
C LEU A 42 -0.49 5.01 5.74
N VAL A 43 -1.55 5.76 5.54
CA VAL A 43 -2.60 5.89 6.51
C VAL A 43 -3.83 5.18 5.97
N VAL A 44 -4.46 4.34 6.80
CA VAL A 44 -5.64 3.62 6.41
C VAL A 44 -6.73 3.94 7.41
N ASP A 45 -7.83 4.51 6.93
CA ASP A 45 -8.96 4.82 7.81
C ASP A 45 -10.02 3.77 7.56
N ILE A 46 -10.43 3.08 8.60
CA ILE A 46 -11.39 2.00 8.50
C ILE A 46 -12.63 2.36 9.29
N GLU A 47 -13.77 2.37 8.60
CA GLU A 47 -14.98 2.72 9.24
C GLU A 47 -15.71 1.48 9.67
N GLY A 48 -16.31 1.49 10.81
CA GLY A 48 -17.07 0.34 11.28
C GLY A 48 -16.27 -0.73 11.98
N LEU A 49 -15.01 -0.50 12.18
CA LEU A 49 -14.19 -1.48 12.85
C LEU A 49 -14.12 -1.13 14.33
N LYS A 50 -14.12 -2.15 15.17
CA LYS A 50 -14.04 -1.90 16.59
C LYS A 50 -12.61 -2.00 17.04
N LEU A 51 -12.13 -0.99 17.74
CA LEU A 51 -10.78 -1.00 18.27
C LEU A 51 -10.83 -1.66 19.63
N THR A 52 -10.22 -2.81 19.77
CA THR A 52 -10.22 -3.55 21.02
C THR A 52 -8.80 -3.73 21.49
N ALA A 53 -8.66 -4.15 22.75
CA ALA A 53 -7.34 -4.40 23.28
C ALA A 53 -6.70 -5.53 22.48
N LYS A 54 -7.51 -6.46 22.00
CA LYS A 54 -6.99 -7.56 21.23
C LYS A 54 -6.43 -7.06 19.93
N LEU A 55 -7.11 -6.14 19.28
CA LEU A 55 -6.62 -5.60 18.02
C LEU A 55 -5.33 -4.83 18.27
N GLN A 56 -5.29 -4.05 19.34
CA GLN A 56 -4.10 -3.30 19.62
C GLN A 56 -2.92 -4.24 19.85
N LYS A 57 -3.17 -5.38 20.47
CA LYS A 57 -2.10 -6.31 20.71
C LYS A 57 -1.69 -6.94 19.39
N MET A 58 -2.62 -7.26 18.54
CA MET A 58 -2.27 -7.85 17.26
C MET A 58 -1.36 -6.90 16.49
N ILE A 59 -1.66 -5.62 16.56
CA ILE A 59 -0.87 -4.64 15.83
C ILE A 59 0.50 -4.52 16.47
N SER A 60 0.57 -4.53 17.78
CA SER A 60 1.87 -4.38 18.39
C SER A 60 2.72 -5.63 18.22
N ASP A 61 2.10 -6.76 17.90
CA ASP A 61 2.88 -7.97 17.69
C ASP A 61 3.40 -8.09 16.27
N VAL A 62 2.99 -7.20 15.39
CA VAL A 62 3.42 -7.29 14.02
C VAL A 62 4.91 -6.94 14.00
N SER A 63 5.66 -7.73 13.32
CA SER A 63 7.10 -7.55 13.34
C SER A 63 7.58 -6.28 12.71
N PRO A 64 8.43 -5.56 13.34
CA PRO A 64 8.95 -4.35 12.77
C PRO A 64 10.11 -4.61 11.83
N LYS A 65 10.60 -5.84 11.71
CA LYS A 65 11.67 -6.09 10.84
C LYS A 65 11.19 -6.27 9.45
N ASP A 66 10.98 -5.25 8.73
CA ASP A 66 10.46 -5.33 7.39
C ASP A 66 11.27 -4.39 6.53
N PRO A 67 11.51 -4.72 5.28
CA PRO A 67 12.31 -3.84 4.43
C PRO A 67 11.67 -2.50 4.14
N TYR A 68 10.36 -2.40 4.18
CA TYR A 68 9.72 -1.17 3.82
C TYR A 68 8.92 -0.52 4.95
N ILE A 69 8.48 -1.26 5.92
CA ILE A 69 7.65 -0.75 6.99
C ILE A 69 8.45 -0.64 8.26
N GLN A 70 8.48 0.56 8.82
CA GLN A 70 9.24 0.78 10.02
C GLN A 70 8.40 0.51 11.27
N ALA A 71 7.17 0.85 11.28
CA ALA A 71 6.33 0.66 12.45
C ALA A 71 4.87 0.69 12.04
N VAL A 72 4.02 0.07 12.84
CA VAL A 72 2.60 0.07 12.57
C VAL A 72 1.91 0.54 13.84
N ARG A 73 1.01 1.48 13.71
CA ARG A 73 0.29 2.03 14.85
C ARG A 73 -1.18 2.06 14.55
N ILE A 74 -2.03 2.02 15.56
CA ILE A 74 -3.47 2.03 15.36
C ILE A 74 -4.11 2.81 16.47
N GLY A 75 -5.16 3.52 16.20
CA GLY A 75 -5.87 4.29 17.21
C GLY A 75 -7.24 4.68 16.74
N GLN A 76 -8.05 5.17 17.65
CA GLN A 76 -9.39 5.63 17.34
C GLN A 76 -9.26 7.06 16.85
N PHE A 77 -9.65 7.30 15.62
CA PHE A 77 -9.48 8.61 15.03
C PHE A 77 -10.75 9.43 15.20
N THR A 78 -11.89 8.85 14.95
CA THR A 78 -13.17 9.51 15.22
C THR A 78 -14.00 8.43 15.89
N PRO A 79 -15.18 8.77 16.39
CA PRO A 79 -16.01 7.75 17.02
C PRO A 79 -16.32 6.56 16.12
N THR A 80 -16.30 6.73 14.81
CA THR A 80 -16.61 5.65 13.93
C THR A 80 -15.45 5.21 13.06
N VAL A 81 -14.31 5.84 13.15
CA VAL A 81 -13.18 5.53 12.29
C VAL A 81 -11.95 5.14 13.10
N VAL A 82 -11.38 4.00 12.77
CA VAL A 82 -10.14 3.56 13.38
C VAL A 82 -9.06 3.85 12.35
N ARG A 83 -7.97 4.45 12.77
CA ARG A 83 -6.90 4.82 11.84
C ARG A 83 -5.67 3.95 12.07
N LEU A 84 -5.20 3.32 11.01
CA LEU A 84 -4.01 2.51 11.06
C LEU A 84 -2.94 3.29 10.33
N VAL A 85 -1.76 3.40 10.89
CA VAL A 85 -0.68 4.14 10.27
C VAL A 85 0.52 3.25 10.15
N MET A 86 1.07 3.15 8.95
CA MET A 86 2.29 2.41 8.74
C MET A 86 3.37 3.43 8.45
N ASP A 87 4.34 3.53 9.34
CA ASP A 87 5.47 4.42 9.13
C ASP A 87 6.41 3.68 8.20
N LEU A 88 6.88 4.34 7.17
CA LEU A 88 7.63 3.68 6.11
C LEU A 88 9.08 4.09 6.09
N LYS A 89 9.92 3.18 5.64
CA LYS A 89 11.33 3.47 5.57
C LYS A 89 11.67 4.26 4.31
N SER A 90 10.80 4.21 3.33
CA SER A 90 11.04 4.95 2.11
C SER A 90 9.70 5.11 1.41
N GLU A 91 9.69 5.79 0.31
CA GLU A 91 8.45 6.00 -0.41
C GLU A 91 8.00 4.71 -1.02
N VAL A 92 6.71 4.41 -1.01
CA VAL A 92 6.19 3.18 -1.53
C VAL A 92 5.00 3.42 -2.44
N ARG A 93 4.63 2.39 -3.16
CA ARG A 93 3.47 2.43 -4.01
C ARG A 93 2.59 1.28 -3.54
N PRO A 94 1.52 1.53 -2.85
CA PRO A 94 0.67 0.45 -2.36
C PRO A 94 -0.32 -0.01 -3.42
N GLU A 95 -0.61 -1.30 -3.41
CA GLU A 95 -1.66 -1.84 -4.23
C GLU A 95 -2.64 -2.44 -3.25
N VAL A 96 -3.88 -2.04 -3.29
CA VAL A 96 -4.84 -2.40 -2.27
C VAL A 96 -6.02 -3.11 -2.89
N PHE A 97 -6.45 -4.19 -2.28
CA PHE A 97 -7.61 -4.90 -2.76
C PHE A 97 -8.29 -5.67 -1.63
N SER A 98 -9.56 -5.99 -1.83
CA SER A 98 -10.32 -6.68 -0.83
C SER A 98 -10.70 -8.05 -1.36
N LEU A 99 -10.78 -9.03 -0.48
CA LEU A 99 -11.19 -10.36 -0.85
C LEU A 99 -12.35 -10.77 0.03
N LYS A 100 -13.34 -11.42 -0.57
CA LYS A 100 -14.46 -11.90 0.18
C LYS A 100 -14.11 -13.23 0.82
N PRO A 101 -14.91 -13.70 1.74
CA PRO A 101 -14.61 -14.95 2.41
C PRO A 101 -14.53 -16.11 1.42
N VAL A 102 -13.56 -16.96 1.63
CA VAL A 102 -13.42 -18.12 0.81
C VAL A 102 -12.70 -19.18 1.62
N ALA A 103 -13.14 -20.40 1.57
CA ALA A 103 -12.56 -21.47 2.35
C ALA A 103 -12.59 -21.09 3.83
N ASN A 104 -11.50 -21.15 4.49
CA ASN A 104 -11.48 -20.84 5.89
C ASN A 104 -11.17 -19.37 6.14
N TYR A 105 -10.98 -18.59 5.12
CA TYR A 105 -10.64 -17.21 5.31
C TYR A 105 -11.89 -16.35 5.36
N LYS A 106 -11.85 -15.30 6.17
CA LYS A 106 -12.95 -14.39 6.24
C LYS A 106 -12.66 -13.24 5.28
N TYR A 107 -13.19 -12.09 5.49
CA TYR A 107 -12.93 -10.96 4.62
C TYR A 107 -11.49 -10.52 4.82
N ARG A 108 -10.81 -10.14 3.78
CA ARG A 108 -9.43 -9.71 3.90
C ARG A 108 -9.21 -8.42 3.11
N LEU A 109 -8.53 -7.48 3.73
CA LEU A 109 -8.11 -6.25 3.07
C LEU A 109 -6.61 -6.37 2.94
N ILE A 110 -6.11 -6.30 1.74
CA ILE A 110 -4.70 -6.54 1.48
C ILE A 110 -4.02 -5.31 0.93
N PHE A 111 -2.84 -5.01 1.48
CA PHE A 111 -2.02 -3.93 0.99
C PHE A 111 -0.71 -4.55 0.57
N ASP A 112 -0.41 -4.48 -0.73
CA ASP A 112 0.89 -4.93 -1.22
C ASP A 112 1.73 -3.68 -1.36
N ILE A 113 2.75 -3.56 -0.55
CA ILE A 113 3.56 -2.36 -0.45
C ILE A 113 4.82 -2.54 -1.29
N TYR A 114 4.90 -1.85 -2.42
CA TYR A 114 6.06 -1.94 -3.30
C TYR A 114 6.93 -0.70 -3.15
N PRO A 115 8.21 -0.84 -3.22
CA PRO A 115 9.09 0.32 -3.15
C PRO A 115 8.96 1.10 -4.44
N VAL A 116 9.05 2.38 -4.32
CA VAL A 116 9.02 3.19 -5.51
C VAL A 116 10.36 2.97 -6.14
N GLN A 117 10.41 2.63 -7.38
CA GLN A 117 11.60 2.30 -7.97
C GLN A 117 12.29 3.51 -8.21
N SER A 118 13.12 3.77 -7.63
CA SER A 118 13.70 4.95 -7.69
C SER A 118 14.43 5.10 -8.84
N GLU A 119 14.60 5.98 -9.19
CA GLU A 119 15.23 6.23 -10.14
C GLU A 119 16.48 6.41 -9.69
N ASP A 120 17.02 5.78 -9.03
CA ASP A 120 18.26 5.70 -8.79
C ASP A 120 18.91 6.36 -9.93
N PRO A 121 19.45 7.39 -9.77
CA PRO A 121 20.10 8.10 -10.82
C PRO A 121 21.05 7.23 -11.57
N ILE A 122 21.77 6.45 -10.89
CA ILE A 122 22.69 5.60 -11.53
C ILE A 122 22.00 4.65 -12.38
N ALA A 123 21.04 4.04 -11.89
CA ALA A 123 20.30 3.08 -12.66
C ALA A 123 19.75 3.83 -13.83
N GLY A 124 19.28 5.00 -13.60
CA GLY A 124 18.73 5.76 -14.67
C GLY A 124 19.76 6.06 -15.69
N VAL A 125 20.89 6.41 -15.25
CA VAL A 125 21.92 6.76 -16.14
C VAL A 125 22.31 5.56 -16.92
N ILE A 126 22.54 4.49 -16.27
CA ILE A 126 22.88 3.30 -16.92
C ILE A 126 21.82 2.93 -17.87
N ALA A 127 20.65 3.00 -17.48
CA ALA A 127 19.58 2.64 -18.35
C ALA A 127 19.67 3.59 -19.51
N GLY A 128 19.88 4.81 -19.22
CA GLY A 128 19.94 5.75 -20.28
C GLY A 128 21.07 5.41 -21.16
N LEU A 129 22.09 5.03 -20.56
CA LEU A 129 23.20 4.69 -21.36
C LEU A 129 22.90 3.51 -22.12
N ASN A 130 22.41 2.59 -21.52
CA ASN A 130 22.15 1.40 -22.20
C ASN A 130 21.23 1.75 -23.20
N ASN A 131 20.33 2.50 -22.84
CA ASN A 131 19.42 2.82 -23.75
C ASN A 131 20.06 3.56 -24.63
N LYS A 132 20.93 4.27 -24.34
CA LYS A 132 21.45 5.03 -25.12
C LYS A 132 21.96 4.24 -25.89
N GLY A 133 22.43 3.42 -25.35
CA GLY A 133 22.97 2.63 -26.03
C GLY A 133 21.87 2.12 -26.73
N GLN A 134 21.19 1.61 -26.08
CA GLN A 134 20.20 1.02 -26.65
C GLN A 134 19.19 1.83 -27.06
N GLN A 135 19.10 2.67 -26.46
CA GLN A 135 18.09 3.29 -26.74
C GLN A 135 18.29 4.07 -27.78
N LYS A 136 19.21 4.13 -28.21
CA LYS A 136 19.46 4.90 -29.13
C LYS A 136 18.66 4.51 -30.18
N ASP A 137 18.17 3.54 -30.05
CA ASP A 137 17.31 3.10 -30.89
C ASP A 137 16.20 4.08 -30.88
N PRO A 138 16.02 4.75 -31.76
CA PRO A 138 15.02 5.75 -31.81
C PRO A 138 13.66 5.18 -31.52
N LEU A 139 13.48 4.03 -31.97
CA LEU A 139 12.24 3.42 -31.71
C LEU A 139 12.07 3.16 -30.25
N GLY A 140 13.03 2.67 -29.68
CA GLY A 140 12.99 2.37 -28.28
C GLY A 140 12.72 3.62 -27.53
N ASP A 141 13.30 4.68 -27.93
CA ASP A 141 13.09 5.89 -27.24
C ASP A 141 11.69 6.31 -27.38
N LEU A 142 11.15 6.21 -28.48
CA LEU A 142 9.83 6.61 -28.67
C LEU A 142 8.93 5.85 -27.81
N ILE A 143 9.07 4.61 -27.78
CA ILE A 143 8.28 3.77 -26.96
C ILE A 143 8.46 4.15 -25.52
N ALA A 144 9.62 4.37 -25.17
CA ALA A 144 9.87 4.72 -23.80
C ALA A 144 9.15 5.99 -23.48
N GLN A 145 9.21 6.93 -24.30
CA GLN A 145 8.53 8.12 -24.02
C GLN A 145 7.07 7.95 -23.95
N ASN A 146 6.53 7.25 -24.79
CA ASN A 146 5.14 7.03 -24.72
C ASN A 146 4.78 6.37 -23.45
N ARG A 147 5.52 5.44 -23.06
CA ARG A 147 5.26 4.79 -21.86
C ARG A 147 5.37 5.70 -20.73
N GLN A 148 6.26 6.55 -20.76
CA GLN A 148 6.40 7.43 -19.72
C GLN A 148 5.23 8.29 -19.61
N SER A 149 4.76 8.78 -20.65
CA SER A 149 3.63 9.64 -20.57
C SER A 149 2.48 8.86 -20.01
N ALA A 150 2.31 7.72 -20.49
CA ALA A 150 1.21 6.94 -20.01
C ALA A 150 1.37 6.71 -18.57
N LYS A 151 2.55 6.42 -18.15
CA LYS A 151 2.76 6.19 -16.83
C LYS A 151 2.47 7.32 -15.99
N GLN A 152 2.82 8.42 -16.35
CA GLN A 152 2.57 9.50 -15.55
C GLN A 152 1.14 9.66 -15.42
N ASN A 153 0.42 9.49 -16.39
CA ASN A 153 -0.96 9.68 -16.30
C ASN A 153 -1.51 8.67 -15.39
N GLU A 154 -1.11 7.50 -15.49
CA GLU A 154 -1.60 6.54 -14.63
C GLU A 154 -1.28 6.82 -13.27
N SER A 155 -0.15 7.11 -13.02
CA SER A 155 0.20 7.28 -11.66
C SER A 155 -0.67 8.35 -11.13
N SER A 156 -0.91 9.29 -11.87
CA SER A 156 -1.63 10.35 -11.32
C SER A 156 -2.99 9.89 -11.07
N LYS A 157 -3.55 9.19 -11.89
CA LYS A 157 -4.81 8.86 -11.63
C LYS A 157 -4.92 7.87 -10.71
N GLU A 158 -4.08 7.05 -10.73
CA GLU A 158 -4.24 6.03 -9.91
C GLU A 158 -4.32 6.45 -8.63
N THR A 159 -3.91 7.39 -8.43
CA THR A 159 -3.94 7.73 -7.12
C THR A 159 -5.28 7.94 -6.81
N LYS A 160 -5.83 8.20 -7.36
CA LYS A 160 -7.00 8.39 -7.06
C LYS A 160 -7.82 7.52 -7.05
N THR A 161 -7.75 7.06 -7.39
CA THR A 161 -8.43 6.40 -7.19
C THR A 161 -8.91 5.67 -6.93
N GLU A 162 -8.85 5.58 -7.13
CA GLU A 162 -9.38 4.93 -6.92
C GLU A 162 -9.75 4.29 -6.30
N PRO A 163 -9.57 4.19 -6.21
CA PRO A 163 -9.65 3.42 -5.68
C PRO A 163 -10.48 3.13 -4.83
N GLN A 164 -10.52 3.19 -4.39
CA GLN A 164 -11.05 2.98 -3.54
C GLN A 164 -12.25 2.78 -3.64
N LYS A 165 -12.51 3.05 -4.09
CA LYS A 165 -13.66 3.02 -4.22
C LYS A 165 -14.18 1.85 -4.23
N PRO A 166 -13.78 1.26 -4.77
CA PRO A 166 -14.31 0.06 -4.98
C PRO A 166 -14.44 -0.57 -3.75
N ALA A 167 -13.51 -0.58 -3.29
CA ALA A 167 -13.48 -1.22 -2.18
C ALA A 167 -14.56 -1.00 -1.41
N GLN A 168 -14.76 -0.06 -1.24
CA GLN A 168 -15.63 0.20 -0.42
C GLN A 168 -16.75 -0.44 -0.43
N THR A 169 -17.01 -0.76 -1.15
CA THR A 169 -18.17 -1.26 -1.14
C THR A 169 -18.21 -2.47 -0.69
N ALA A 170 -17.53 -2.95 -0.55
CA ALA A 170 -17.62 -4.23 -0.05
C ALA A 170 -18.88 -4.59 0.45
#